data_18fc6148373061d45fe659902b43f0d2
#
_entry.id   18fc6148373061d45fe659902b43f0d2
#
_cell.length_a   1.000
_cell.length_b   1.000
_cell.length_c   1.000
_cell.angle_alpha   90.00
_cell.angle_beta   90.00
_cell.angle_gamma   90.00
#
_symmetry.space_group_name_H-M   'P 1'
#
loop_
_entity.id
_entity.type
_entity.pdbx_description
1 polymer ?
#
loop_
_entity_poly.entity_id
_entity_poly.type
_entity_poly.pdbx_seq_one_letter_code
_entity_poly.pdbx_strand_id
1 'polypeptide(L)'
;MDLLGSILNSMDKPPSVSDKEKAVLKKLREDQEKRKKIEADMLNQFYKKAEAKVNQFLKDTVKEYKFAPMNHVHRSIIYDVAEAAGVLAHSFGEEDIDRHIILFKKEYAPSEDQLNVLRRGEEWNDDIAKKLQNERKMQAVEKLESYKSRKRKNNFVPNTNYKDKYEHLIGKEAALEAARKTEATSSYGCGKSTEH
;
A
#
# COMPACT_ATOMS: atom_id res chain seq x y z
N MET A 1 -18.88 -41.22 -37.79
CA MET A 1 -17.61 -40.97 -38.46
C MET A 1 -16.73 -40.16 -37.48
N ASP A 2 -15.61 -40.74 -37.10
CA ASP A 2 -14.70 -40.09 -36.16
C ASP A 2 -13.74 -39.12 -36.90
N LEU A 3 -14.15 -37.85 -37.02
CA LEU A 3 -13.38 -36.83 -37.72
C LEU A 3 -12.01 -36.54 -37.04
N LEU A 4 -11.96 -36.69 -35.72
CA LEU A 4 -10.70 -36.48 -34.94
C LEU A 4 -9.69 -37.60 -35.25
N GLY A 5 -10.11 -38.84 -35.35
CA GLY A 5 -9.25 -39.96 -35.73
C GLY A 5 -8.70 -39.83 -37.14
N SER A 6 -9.51 -39.32 -38.10
CA SER A 6 -9.09 -39.06 -39.47
C SER A 6 -8.04 -37.94 -39.57
N ILE A 7 -8.21 -36.84 -38.80
CA ILE A 7 -7.26 -35.73 -38.78
C ILE A 7 -5.92 -36.18 -38.15
N LEU A 8 -5.95 -36.90 -37.06
CA LEU A 8 -4.74 -37.40 -36.37
C LEU A 8 -3.94 -38.41 -37.26
N ASN A 9 -4.64 -39.19 -38.08
CA ASN A 9 -3.98 -40.11 -38.99
C ASN A 9 -3.40 -39.43 -40.24
N SER A 10 -3.93 -38.26 -40.63
CA SER A 10 -3.43 -37.49 -41.77
C SER A 10 -2.28 -36.54 -41.41
N MET A 11 -2.00 -36.31 -40.11
CA MET A 11 -0.88 -35.51 -39.67
C MET A 11 0.42 -36.30 -39.79
N ASP A 12 1.40 -35.72 -40.49
CA ASP A 12 2.76 -36.26 -40.52
C ASP A 12 3.30 -36.38 -39.10
N LYS A 13 3.76 -37.60 -38.75
CA LYS A 13 4.40 -37.80 -37.43
C LYS A 13 5.60 -36.89 -37.29
N PRO A 14 5.75 -36.19 -36.19
CA PRO A 14 6.93 -35.35 -35.96
C PRO A 14 8.20 -36.19 -36.11
N PRO A 15 9.29 -35.62 -36.65
CA PRO A 15 10.52 -36.38 -36.91
C PRO A 15 10.97 -37.06 -35.61
N SER A 16 11.24 -38.35 -35.69
CA SER A 16 11.66 -39.14 -34.54
C SER A 16 13.04 -38.64 -34.07
N VAL A 17 13.07 -38.09 -32.86
CA VAL A 17 14.33 -37.66 -32.21
C VAL A 17 15.29 -38.84 -32.16
N SER A 18 16.54 -38.62 -32.58
CA SER A 18 17.59 -39.66 -32.57
C SER A 18 17.79 -40.22 -31.14
N ASP A 19 18.11 -41.49 -31.01
CA ASP A 19 18.35 -42.11 -29.69
C ASP A 19 19.49 -41.43 -28.91
N LYS A 20 20.46 -40.88 -29.59
CA LYS A 20 21.53 -40.05 -28.99
C LYS A 20 20.96 -38.75 -28.40
N GLU A 21 20.08 -38.10 -29.08
CA GLU A 21 19.43 -36.87 -28.59
C GLU A 21 18.50 -37.16 -27.41
N LYS A 22 17.76 -38.26 -27.44
CA LYS A 22 16.95 -38.71 -26.30
C LYS A 22 17.80 -38.98 -25.06
N ALA A 23 18.97 -39.59 -25.21
CA ALA A 23 19.90 -39.83 -24.11
C ALA A 23 20.44 -38.52 -23.53
N VAL A 24 20.77 -37.53 -24.37
CA VAL A 24 21.23 -36.20 -23.94
C VAL A 24 20.11 -35.44 -23.21
N LEU A 25 18.89 -35.43 -23.74
CA LEU A 25 17.72 -34.80 -23.10
C LEU A 25 17.41 -35.45 -21.74
N LYS A 26 17.52 -36.76 -21.65
CA LYS A 26 17.34 -37.47 -20.37
C LYS A 26 18.36 -37.07 -19.33
N LYS A 27 19.64 -37.00 -19.68
CA LYS A 27 20.71 -36.53 -18.78
C LYS A 27 20.47 -35.07 -18.35
N LEU A 28 20.09 -34.21 -19.29
CA LEU A 28 19.80 -32.81 -19.00
C LEU A 28 18.65 -32.67 -17.97
N ARG A 29 17.56 -33.44 -18.13
CA ARG A 29 16.45 -33.46 -17.16
C ARG A 29 16.91 -33.97 -15.78
N GLU A 30 17.67 -35.06 -15.74
CA GLU A 30 18.18 -35.60 -14.50
C GLU A 30 19.08 -34.60 -13.76
N ASP A 31 19.92 -33.87 -14.50
CA ASP A 31 20.79 -32.85 -13.91
C ASP A 31 19.98 -31.62 -13.44
N GLN A 32 18.95 -31.21 -14.19
CA GLN A 32 18.02 -30.16 -13.74
C GLN A 32 17.26 -30.58 -12.47
N GLU A 33 16.79 -31.81 -12.40
CA GLU A 33 16.11 -32.34 -11.20
C GLU A 33 17.04 -32.40 -10.00
N LYS A 34 18.28 -32.82 -10.17
CA LYS A 34 19.29 -32.78 -9.11
C LYS A 34 19.56 -31.37 -8.60
N ARG A 35 19.72 -30.40 -9.53
CA ARG A 35 19.93 -28.99 -9.14
C ARG A 35 18.73 -28.46 -8.36
N LYS A 36 17.50 -28.68 -8.83
CA LYS A 36 16.28 -28.27 -8.11
C LYS A 36 16.17 -28.91 -6.73
N LYS A 37 16.54 -30.17 -6.56
CA LYS A 37 16.55 -30.81 -5.24
C LYS A 37 17.58 -30.18 -4.29
N ILE A 38 18.79 -29.91 -4.78
CA ILE A 38 19.83 -29.25 -3.96
C ILE A 38 19.40 -27.85 -3.54
N GLU A 39 18.81 -27.07 -4.46
CA GLU A 39 18.26 -25.74 -4.16
C GLU A 39 17.13 -25.81 -3.12
N ALA A 40 16.20 -26.74 -3.29
CA ALA A 40 15.12 -26.95 -2.33
C ALA A 40 15.64 -27.35 -0.94
N ASP A 41 16.64 -28.23 -0.88
CA ASP A 41 17.26 -28.65 0.38
C ASP A 41 17.97 -27.47 1.07
N MET A 42 18.66 -26.62 0.32
CA MET A 42 19.30 -25.42 0.85
C MET A 42 18.27 -24.43 1.42
N LEU A 43 17.17 -24.19 0.69
CA LEU A 43 16.08 -23.31 1.16
C LEU A 43 15.41 -23.90 2.42
N ASN A 44 15.17 -25.21 2.48
CA ASN A 44 14.60 -25.87 3.65
C ASN A 44 15.53 -25.78 4.88
N GLN A 45 16.85 -25.90 4.68
CA GLN A 45 17.81 -25.69 5.76
C GLN A 45 17.81 -24.24 6.25
N PHE A 46 17.70 -23.28 5.33
CA PHE A 46 17.61 -21.87 5.69
C PHE A 46 16.33 -21.59 6.47
N TYR A 47 15.18 -22.13 6.02
CA TYR A 47 13.90 -22.02 6.72
C TYR A 47 14.01 -22.48 8.19
N LYS A 48 14.57 -23.68 8.44
CA LYS A 48 14.78 -24.18 9.80
C LYS A 48 15.70 -23.28 10.64
N LYS A 49 16.74 -22.71 10.02
CA LYS A 49 17.64 -21.76 10.71
C LYS A 49 16.92 -20.45 11.03
N ALA A 50 16.10 -19.94 10.12
CA ALA A 50 15.29 -18.74 10.33
C ALA A 50 14.28 -18.95 11.45
N GLU A 51 13.57 -20.08 11.44
CA GLU A 51 12.61 -20.46 12.47
C GLU A 51 13.28 -20.55 13.86
N ALA A 52 14.43 -21.20 13.96
CA ALA A 52 15.18 -21.27 15.21
C ALA A 52 15.58 -19.88 15.75
N LYS A 53 16.01 -18.97 14.86
CA LYS A 53 16.37 -17.58 15.23
C LYS A 53 15.14 -16.75 15.66
N VAL A 54 14.03 -16.87 14.95
CA VAL A 54 12.79 -16.19 15.31
C VAL A 54 12.26 -16.69 16.65
N ASN A 55 12.28 -18.00 16.89
CA ASN A 55 11.89 -18.60 18.17
C ASN A 55 12.82 -18.18 19.32
N GLN A 56 14.12 -18.03 19.06
CA GLN A 56 15.05 -17.49 20.03
C GLN A 56 14.74 -16.03 20.34
N PHE A 57 14.54 -15.20 19.32
CA PHE A 57 14.16 -13.78 19.48
C PHE A 57 12.89 -13.60 20.31
N LEU A 58 11.89 -14.47 20.17
CA LEU A 58 10.68 -14.43 20.99
C LEU A 58 10.95 -14.67 22.48
N LYS A 59 11.94 -15.54 22.80
CA LYS A 59 12.34 -15.84 24.18
C LYS A 59 13.24 -14.76 24.79
N ASP A 60 14.02 -14.06 23.94
CA ASP A 60 14.89 -12.99 24.36
C ASP A 60 14.11 -11.74 24.79
N THR A 61 14.68 -10.93 25.67
CA THR A 61 14.08 -9.66 26.11
C THR A 61 14.31 -8.49 25.12
N VAL A 62 15.01 -8.74 24.03
CA VAL A 62 15.36 -7.75 23.02
C VAL A 62 14.11 -7.30 22.25
N LYS A 63 13.99 -6.01 21.98
CA LYS A 63 12.82 -5.40 21.31
C LYS A 63 12.83 -5.61 19.80
N GLU A 64 14.02 -5.59 19.20
CA GLU A 64 14.24 -5.69 17.77
C GLU A 64 15.42 -6.62 17.45
N TYR A 65 15.36 -7.30 16.31
CA TYR A 65 16.45 -8.15 15.83
C TYR A 65 16.74 -7.89 14.37
N LYS A 66 17.98 -7.53 14.05
CA LYS A 66 18.44 -7.23 12.70
C LYS A 66 19.11 -8.44 12.07
N PHE A 67 18.62 -8.89 10.92
CA PHE A 67 19.28 -9.91 10.11
C PHE A 67 20.40 -9.31 9.26
N ALA A 68 21.33 -10.15 8.84
CA ALA A 68 22.32 -9.78 7.83
C ALA A 68 21.65 -9.50 6.48
N PRO A 69 22.27 -8.68 5.60
CA PRO A 69 21.78 -8.48 4.24
C PRO A 69 21.64 -9.80 3.49
N MET A 70 20.57 -9.97 2.73
CA MET A 70 20.27 -11.20 2.00
C MET A 70 19.42 -10.95 0.77
N ASN A 71 19.42 -11.93 -0.14
CA ASN A 71 18.65 -11.87 -1.36
C ASN A 71 17.13 -11.96 -1.11
N HIS A 72 16.33 -11.64 -2.11
CA HIS A 72 14.88 -11.59 -2.04
C HIS A 72 14.24 -12.91 -1.57
N VAL A 73 14.73 -14.07 -2.05
CA VAL A 73 14.19 -15.38 -1.71
C VAL A 73 14.33 -15.69 -0.21
N HIS A 74 15.51 -15.40 0.36
CA HIS A 74 15.73 -15.59 1.79
C HIS A 74 14.90 -14.62 2.63
N ARG A 75 14.70 -13.36 2.15
CA ARG A 75 13.83 -12.41 2.84
C ARG A 75 12.38 -12.89 2.86
N SER A 76 11.88 -13.43 1.74
CA SER A 76 10.52 -14.01 1.70
C SER A 76 10.33 -15.09 2.75
N ILE A 77 11.29 -16.01 2.87
CA ILE A 77 11.24 -17.07 3.89
C ILE A 77 11.18 -16.50 5.32
N ILE A 78 11.94 -15.43 5.60
CA ILE A 78 11.89 -14.80 6.93
C ILE A 78 10.54 -14.13 7.17
N TYR A 79 9.91 -13.53 6.15
CA TYR A 79 8.56 -12.97 6.28
C TYR A 79 7.55 -14.05 6.61
N ASP A 80 7.58 -15.19 5.91
CA ASP A 80 6.67 -16.31 6.15
C ASP A 80 6.82 -16.87 7.57
N VAL A 81 8.06 -17.03 8.04
CA VAL A 81 8.36 -17.49 9.40
C VAL A 81 7.94 -16.47 10.46
N ALA A 82 8.18 -15.17 10.21
CA ALA A 82 7.81 -14.11 11.14
C ALA A 82 6.29 -13.98 11.26
N GLU A 83 5.56 -14.09 10.15
CA GLU A 83 4.11 -14.09 10.13
C GLU A 83 3.53 -15.27 10.91
N ALA A 84 4.05 -16.48 10.68
CA ALA A 84 3.67 -17.68 11.41
C ALA A 84 3.93 -17.57 12.92
N ALA A 85 5.02 -16.88 13.31
CA ALA A 85 5.38 -16.64 14.71
C ALA A 85 4.66 -15.43 15.34
N GLY A 86 3.90 -14.64 14.56
CA GLY A 86 3.22 -13.44 15.02
C GLY A 86 4.14 -12.26 15.33
N VAL A 87 5.30 -12.19 14.67
CA VAL A 87 6.31 -11.14 14.78
C VAL A 87 6.20 -10.19 13.60
N LEU A 88 6.40 -8.89 13.82
CA LEU A 88 6.45 -7.91 12.75
C LEU A 88 7.82 -7.91 12.07
N ALA A 89 7.83 -8.02 10.75
CA ALA A 89 9.04 -8.01 9.95
C ALA A 89 8.98 -6.85 8.94
N HIS A 90 10.06 -6.06 8.86
CA HIS A 90 10.19 -4.98 7.90
C HIS A 90 11.56 -5.04 7.22
N SER A 91 11.61 -4.79 5.89
CA SER A 91 12.86 -4.72 5.15
C SER A 91 13.33 -3.29 4.98
N PHE A 92 14.65 -3.08 5.13
CA PHE A 92 15.34 -1.80 5.03
C PHE A 92 16.59 -1.95 4.15
N GLY A 93 17.10 -0.82 3.63
CA GLY A 93 18.28 -0.78 2.76
C GLY A 93 17.94 -0.92 1.27
N GLU A 94 18.95 -0.80 0.44
CA GLU A 94 18.84 -0.87 -1.02
C GLU A 94 18.89 -2.32 -1.52
N GLU A 95 18.08 -2.62 -2.55
CA GLU A 95 18.04 -3.94 -3.17
C GLU A 95 19.43 -4.29 -3.72
N ASP A 96 19.85 -5.53 -3.55
CA ASP A 96 21.12 -6.10 -3.99
C ASP A 96 22.40 -5.53 -3.34
N ILE A 97 22.32 -4.51 -2.50
CA ILE A 97 23.47 -3.93 -1.80
C ILE A 97 23.47 -4.33 -0.32
N ASP A 98 22.52 -3.81 0.44
CA ASP A 98 22.47 -3.96 1.90
C ASP A 98 21.09 -4.28 2.46
N ARG A 99 20.16 -4.72 1.58
CA ARG A 99 18.79 -4.99 1.99
C ARG A 99 18.69 -6.10 2.99
N HIS A 100 18.19 -5.76 4.17
CA HIS A 100 18.08 -6.64 5.33
C HIS A 100 16.69 -6.54 5.97
N ILE A 101 16.39 -7.49 6.86
CA ILE A 101 15.13 -7.50 7.61
C ILE A 101 15.42 -7.17 9.07
N ILE A 102 14.53 -6.37 9.67
CA ILE A 102 14.47 -6.15 11.11
C ILE A 102 13.14 -6.71 11.61
N LEU A 103 13.22 -7.55 12.66
CA LEU A 103 12.07 -8.07 13.37
C LEU A 103 11.74 -7.18 14.55
N PHE A 104 10.45 -6.95 14.80
CA PHE A 104 9.94 -6.23 15.95
C PHE A 104 8.92 -7.10 16.68
N LYS A 105 8.97 -7.11 18.00
CA LYS A 105 7.92 -7.75 18.79
C LYS A 105 6.62 -6.97 18.64
N LYS A 106 5.50 -7.65 18.61
CA LYS A 106 4.17 -7.03 18.46
C LYS A 106 3.88 -5.96 19.52
N GLU A 107 4.44 -6.13 20.72
CA GLU A 107 4.33 -5.17 21.81
C GLU A 107 5.09 -3.86 21.56
N TYR A 108 6.13 -3.92 20.73
CA TYR A 108 7.01 -2.80 20.36
C TYR A 108 6.90 -2.50 18.85
N ALA A 109 5.68 -2.50 18.34
CA ALA A 109 5.44 -2.19 16.94
C ALA A 109 5.99 -0.78 16.61
N PRO A 110 6.85 -0.64 15.60
CA PRO A 110 7.42 0.65 15.22
C PRO A 110 6.32 1.57 14.68
N SER A 111 6.41 2.86 14.98
CA SER A 111 5.53 3.86 14.39
C SER A 111 5.87 4.06 12.92
N GLU A 112 4.92 4.58 12.13
CA GLU A 112 5.15 4.88 10.71
C GLU A 112 6.31 5.87 10.51
N ASP A 113 6.47 6.83 11.43
CA ASP A 113 7.59 7.76 11.43
C ASP A 113 8.93 7.07 11.63
N GLN A 114 8.98 6.14 12.57
CA GLN A 114 10.17 5.33 12.83
C GLN A 114 10.53 4.49 11.61
N LEU A 115 9.55 3.86 10.96
CA LEU A 115 9.77 3.12 9.73
C LEU A 115 10.31 3.99 8.59
N ASN A 116 9.81 5.21 8.47
CA ASN A 116 10.25 6.14 7.43
C ASN A 116 11.69 6.63 7.66
N VAL A 117 12.08 6.86 8.91
CA VAL A 117 13.46 7.22 9.29
C VAL A 117 14.41 6.06 9.02
N LEU A 118 14.05 4.84 9.44
CA LEU A 118 14.83 3.63 9.18
C LEU A 118 14.97 3.32 7.68
N ARG A 119 13.94 3.61 6.86
CA ARG A 119 14.01 3.47 5.39
C ARG A 119 14.99 4.43 4.74
N ARG A 120 15.24 5.59 5.38
CA ARG A 120 16.27 6.55 4.93
C ARG A 120 17.67 6.15 5.36
N GLY A 121 17.82 5.09 6.17
CA GLY A 121 19.11 4.65 6.72
C GLY A 121 19.55 5.45 7.96
N GLU A 122 18.65 6.24 8.55
CA GLU A 122 18.91 7.00 9.77
C GLU A 122 18.55 6.18 11.02
N GLU A 123 19.27 6.39 12.11
CA GLU A 123 18.94 5.77 13.41
C GLU A 123 17.78 6.52 14.06
N TRP A 124 16.83 5.78 14.63
CA TRP A 124 15.71 6.38 15.36
C TRP A 124 16.16 6.87 16.72
N ASN A 125 16.03 8.18 16.96
CA ASN A 125 16.31 8.83 18.22
C ASN A 125 15.12 9.69 18.68
N ASP A 126 15.03 9.91 20.02
CA ASP A 126 13.96 10.75 20.60
C ASP A 126 13.95 12.19 20.07
N ASP A 127 15.10 12.72 19.69
CA ASP A 127 15.22 14.07 19.12
C ASP A 127 14.60 14.14 17.72
N ILE A 128 14.77 13.09 16.91
CA ILE A 128 14.13 12.95 15.59
C ILE A 128 12.62 12.84 15.77
N ALA A 129 12.16 12.06 16.76
CA ALA A 129 10.74 11.94 17.07
C ALA A 129 10.11 13.30 17.41
N LYS A 130 10.76 14.10 18.28
CA LYS A 130 10.31 15.45 18.64
C LYS A 130 10.30 16.39 17.45
N LYS A 131 11.34 16.34 16.61
CA LYS A 131 11.45 17.17 15.41
C LYS A 131 10.30 16.89 14.43
N LEU A 132 10.04 15.63 14.10
CA LEU A 132 8.94 15.23 13.24
C LEU A 132 7.57 15.62 13.80
N GLN A 133 7.39 15.49 15.12
CA GLN A 133 6.16 15.92 15.77
C GLN A 133 5.95 17.44 15.67
N ASN A 134 7.01 18.23 15.83
CA ASN A 134 6.94 19.67 15.68
C ASN A 134 6.67 20.09 14.23
N GLU A 135 7.32 19.45 13.26
CA GLU A 135 7.06 19.68 11.83
C GLU A 135 5.60 19.40 11.47
N ARG A 136 5.02 18.30 11.97
CA ARG A 136 3.60 18.00 11.77
C ARG A 136 2.68 19.06 12.39
N LYS A 137 3.01 19.56 13.57
CA LYS A 137 2.24 20.64 14.19
C LYS A 137 2.29 21.92 13.35
N MET A 138 3.46 22.28 12.84
CA MET A 138 3.64 23.44 11.97
C MET A 138 2.87 23.30 10.66
N GLN A 139 2.96 22.12 10.00
CA GLN A 139 2.20 21.85 8.79
C GLN A 139 0.69 21.86 9.01
N ALA A 140 0.21 21.37 10.14
CA ALA A 140 -1.21 21.42 10.49
C ALA A 140 -1.71 22.87 10.67
N VAL A 141 -0.91 23.71 11.32
CA VAL A 141 -1.21 25.15 11.48
C VAL A 141 -1.24 25.87 10.12
N GLU A 142 -0.23 25.62 9.29
CA GLU A 142 -0.15 26.20 7.94
C GLU A 142 -1.35 25.79 7.05
N LYS A 143 -1.71 24.50 7.08
CA LYS A 143 -2.91 24.02 6.39
C LYS A 143 -4.18 24.70 6.89
N LEU A 144 -4.31 24.90 8.20
CA LEU A 144 -5.46 25.56 8.79
C LEU A 144 -5.53 27.05 8.38
N GLU A 145 -4.40 27.74 8.35
CA GLU A 145 -4.31 29.13 7.90
C GLU A 145 -4.61 29.27 6.41
N SER A 146 -4.06 28.38 5.59
CA SER A 146 -4.37 28.36 4.15
C SER A 146 -5.85 28.10 3.87
N TYR A 147 -6.48 27.20 4.64
CA TYR A 147 -7.92 26.96 4.55
C TYR A 147 -8.74 28.21 4.96
N LYS A 148 -8.37 28.89 6.06
CA LYS A 148 -9.00 30.13 6.51
C LYS A 148 -8.84 31.25 5.48
N SER A 149 -7.67 31.37 4.87
CA SER A 149 -7.41 32.38 3.83
C SER A 149 -8.23 32.14 2.56
N ARG A 150 -8.37 30.86 2.14
CA ARG A 150 -9.25 30.47 1.00
C ARG A 150 -10.72 30.78 1.30
N LYS A 151 -11.21 30.49 2.52
CA LYS A 151 -12.58 30.77 2.91
C LYS A 151 -12.90 32.27 2.93
N ARG A 152 -11.92 33.12 3.29
CA ARG A 152 -12.07 34.60 3.23
C ARG A 152 -12.10 35.12 1.79
N LYS A 153 -11.38 34.49 0.84
CA LYS A 153 -11.42 34.89 -0.58
C LYS A 153 -12.67 34.40 -1.32
N ASN A 154 -13.37 33.42 -0.78
CA ASN A 154 -14.61 32.88 -1.35
C ASN A 154 -15.88 33.60 -0.86
N ASN A 155 -15.79 34.87 -0.37
CA ASN A 155 -16.93 35.74 -0.37
C ASN A 155 -17.20 36.13 -1.83
N PHE A 156 -17.71 35.15 -2.58
CA PHE A 156 -18.24 35.38 -3.90
C PHE A 156 -19.46 36.29 -3.74
N VAL A 157 -19.24 37.59 -3.94
CA VAL A 157 -20.33 38.52 -4.18
C VAL A 157 -20.74 38.31 -5.63
N PRO A 158 -21.91 37.72 -5.90
CA PRO A 158 -22.34 37.51 -7.28
C PRO A 158 -22.46 38.90 -7.92
N ASN A 159 -21.64 39.11 -8.95
CA ASN A 159 -21.58 40.37 -9.68
C ASN A 159 -22.84 40.59 -10.58
N THR A 160 -23.76 39.64 -10.50
CA THR A 160 -25.06 39.73 -11.16
C THR A 160 -26.13 39.87 -10.09
N ASN A 161 -26.62 41.13 -9.93
CA ASN A 161 -27.82 41.37 -9.17
C ASN A 161 -28.96 40.72 -9.96
N TYR A 162 -29.42 39.57 -9.55
CA TYR A 162 -30.51 38.83 -10.21
C TYR A 162 -31.76 39.67 -10.32
N LYS A 163 -31.99 40.61 -9.39
CA LYS A 163 -33.08 41.56 -9.41
C LYS A 163 -32.98 42.48 -10.63
N ASP A 164 -31.83 43.08 -10.87
CA ASP A 164 -31.63 44.04 -11.98
C ASP A 164 -31.75 43.38 -13.35
N LYS A 165 -31.33 42.09 -13.46
CA LYS A 165 -31.45 41.34 -14.71
C LYS A 165 -32.89 41.04 -15.11
N TYR A 166 -33.76 40.76 -14.16
CA TYR A 166 -35.18 40.47 -14.41
C TYR A 166 -36.07 41.69 -14.35
N GLU A 167 -35.70 42.75 -13.64
CA GLU A 167 -36.40 44.03 -13.58
C GLU A 167 -36.53 44.65 -14.97
N HIS A 168 -35.52 44.52 -15.82
CA HIS A 168 -35.51 44.95 -17.20
C HIS A 168 -36.50 44.16 -18.09
N LEU A 169 -36.73 42.86 -17.81
CA LEU A 169 -37.55 41.97 -18.62
C LEU A 169 -39.02 41.92 -18.22
N ILE A 170 -39.34 42.14 -16.95
CA ILE A 170 -40.65 41.86 -16.36
C ILE A 170 -41.34 43.18 -15.88
N GLY A 171 -40.61 44.30 -15.79
CA GLY A 171 -41.06 45.53 -15.20
C GLY A 171 -40.91 45.56 -13.66
N LYS A 172 -40.71 46.77 -13.13
CA LYS A 172 -40.38 46.96 -11.70
C LYS A 172 -41.46 46.47 -10.75
N GLU A 173 -42.71 46.60 -11.11
CA GLU A 173 -43.86 46.24 -10.25
C GLU A 173 -43.99 44.69 -10.13
N ALA A 174 -43.86 43.96 -11.24
CA ALA A 174 -43.95 42.50 -11.24
C ALA A 174 -42.76 41.84 -10.52
N ALA A 175 -41.58 42.45 -10.62
CA ALA A 175 -40.39 41.98 -9.91
C ALA A 175 -40.50 42.17 -8.38
N LEU A 176 -41.09 43.26 -7.94
CA LEU A 176 -41.39 43.53 -6.52
C LEU A 176 -42.47 42.59 -5.97
N GLU A 177 -43.48 42.30 -6.76
CA GLU A 177 -44.55 41.38 -6.36
C GLU A 177 -44.06 39.92 -6.26
N ALA A 178 -43.19 39.49 -7.17
CA ALA A 178 -42.52 38.18 -7.10
C ALA A 178 -41.58 38.09 -5.89
N ALA A 179 -40.86 39.15 -5.57
CA ALA A 179 -40.00 39.19 -4.39
C ALA A 179 -40.79 39.07 -3.07
N ARG A 180 -41.93 39.78 -2.98
CA ARG A 180 -42.85 39.66 -1.81
C ARG A 180 -43.43 38.27 -1.66
N LYS A 181 -43.78 37.60 -2.75
CA LYS A 181 -44.28 36.21 -2.72
C LYS A 181 -43.23 35.22 -2.27
N THR A 182 -41.97 35.38 -2.70
CA THR A 182 -40.86 34.51 -2.27
C THR A 182 -40.47 34.76 -0.82
N GLU A 183 -40.50 35.95 -0.30
CA GLU A 183 -40.31 36.26 1.12
C GLU A 183 -41.40 35.67 2.01
N ALA A 184 -42.67 35.72 1.58
CA ALA A 184 -43.80 35.13 2.28
C ALA A 184 -43.73 33.60 2.34
N THR A 185 -43.22 32.92 1.30
CA THR A 185 -43.05 31.47 1.28
C THR A 185 -41.80 30.99 2.06
N SER A 186 -40.75 31.83 2.14
CA SER A 186 -39.57 31.52 2.93
C SER A 186 -39.80 31.55 4.45
N SER A 187 -40.75 32.32 4.92
CA SER A 187 -41.07 32.42 6.35
C SER A 187 -41.84 31.19 6.90
N TYR A 188 -42.39 30.32 6.06
CA TYR A 188 -43.15 29.15 6.46
C TYR A 188 -42.27 27.88 6.67
N GLY A 189 -40.97 27.93 6.35
CA GLY A 189 -40.06 26.77 6.38
C GLY A 189 -39.21 26.60 7.64
N CYS A 190 -39.30 27.48 8.63
CA CYS A 190 -38.53 27.36 9.87
C CYS A 190 -39.38 26.77 11.00
N GLY A 191 -39.81 25.53 10.85
CA GLY A 191 -40.41 24.71 11.90
C GLY A 191 -39.39 24.33 12.95
N LYS A 192 -39.56 24.79 14.17
CA LYS A 192 -38.81 24.40 15.36
C LYS A 192 -38.93 22.88 15.55
N SER A 193 -37.82 22.16 15.51
CA SER A 193 -37.72 20.82 16.09
C SER A 193 -37.68 20.96 17.60
N THR A 194 -38.82 20.67 18.23
CA THR A 194 -38.91 20.45 19.69
C THR A 194 -38.33 19.12 20.03
N GLU A 195 -37.35 19.13 20.93
CA GLU A 195 -36.80 17.99 21.66
C GLU A 195 -37.92 17.26 22.44
N HIS A 196 -37.88 15.92 22.38
CA HIS A 196 -38.31 15.02 23.44
C HIS A 196 -37.31 13.86 23.50
#